data_49185a1e3320a04c9b6fc61a4d44c93c
#
_entry.id   49185a1e3320a04c9b6fc61a4d44c93c
#
_cell.length_a   1.000
_cell.length_b   1.000
_cell.length_c   1.000
_cell.angle_alpha   90.00
_cell.angle_beta   90.00
_cell.angle_gamma   90.00
#
_symmetry.space_group_name_H-M   'P 1'
#
loop_
_entity.id
_entity.type
_entity.pdbx_description
1 polymer ?
#
loop_
_entity_poly.entity_id
_entity_poly.type
_entity_poly.pdbx_seq_one_letter_code
_entity_poly.pdbx_strand_id
1 'polypeptide(L)'
;MMRQFWILAICMLLGCNNTGTESTVLSQDKMATILWDMIQVDELATLRLVKDSAKDVKKERIQLYQKVFQLHKTSEKQFSKSFTYFTNHPDMMKVLFDTLEARGANERKISYISKDSLAK
;
A
#
# COMPACT_ATOMS: atom_id res chain seq x y z
N MET A 1 -26.81 44.61 -5.72
CA MET A 1 -25.98 44.08 -6.79
C MET A 1 -24.56 43.60 -6.32
N MET A 2 -23.92 44.28 -5.39
CA MET A 2 -22.58 43.88 -4.91
C MET A 2 -22.55 42.59 -4.06
N ARG A 3 -23.63 42.19 -3.39
CA ARG A 3 -23.72 40.97 -2.60
C ARG A 3 -23.77 39.69 -3.43
N GLN A 4 -24.25 39.73 -4.68
CA GLN A 4 -24.33 38.57 -5.57
C GLN A 4 -22.99 38.24 -6.22
N PHE A 5 -22.12 39.23 -6.39
CA PHE A 5 -20.77 39.02 -6.91
C PHE A 5 -19.84 38.27 -5.94
N TRP A 6 -20.06 38.42 -4.64
CA TRP A 6 -19.28 37.75 -3.61
C TRP A 6 -19.58 36.25 -3.49
N ILE A 7 -20.82 35.85 -3.76
CA ILE A 7 -21.25 34.45 -3.72
C ILE A 7 -20.65 33.65 -4.90
N LEU A 8 -20.54 34.27 -6.07
CA LEU A 8 -19.93 33.69 -7.27
C LEU A 8 -18.41 33.53 -7.14
N ALA A 9 -17.72 34.39 -6.40
CA ALA A 9 -16.28 34.30 -6.18
C ALA A 9 -15.88 33.16 -5.23
N ILE A 10 -16.75 32.74 -4.30
CA ILE A 10 -16.49 31.68 -3.31
C ILE A 10 -16.61 30.27 -3.95
N CYS A 11 -17.41 30.11 -5.00
CA CYS A 11 -17.56 28.82 -5.67
C CYS A 11 -16.35 28.41 -6.55
N MET A 12 -15.46 29.34 -6.86
CA MET A 12 -14.25 29.05 -7.66
C MET A 12 -13.09 28.43 -6.87
N LEU A 13 -13.17 28.35 -5.55
CA LEU A 13 -12.07 27.84 -4.70
C LEU A 13 -12.18 26.36 -4.32
N LEU A 14 -13.25 25.67 -4.73
CA LEU A 14 -13.44 24.23 -4.42
C LEU A 14 -13.00 23.30 -5.56
N GLY A 15 -12.31 23.80 -6.57
CA GLY A 15 -11.74 23.05 -7.67
C GLY A 15 -10.36 22.47 -7.35
N CYS A 16 -10.11 21.91 -6.17
CA CYS A 16 -9.02 20.96 -6.00
C CYS A 16 -9.43 19.63 -6.63
N ASN A 17 -9.40 19.60 -7.95
CA ASN A 17 -9.36 18.37 -8.71
C ASN A 17 -8.01 17.72 -8.42
N ASN A 18 -7.99 16.85 -7.42
CA ASN A 18 -6.89 15.93 -7.21
C ASN A 18 -6.99 14.83 -8.29
N THR A 19 -6.83 15.24 -9.54
CA THR A 19 -6.47 14.33 -10.63
C THR A 19 -5.05 13.89 -10.32
N GLY A 20 -4.94 12.86 -9.48
CA GLY A 20 -3.69 12.17 -9.25
C GLY A 20 -3.13 11.79 -10.61
N THR A 21 -2.12 12.51 -11.03
CA THR A 21 -1.32 12.19 -12.21
C THR A 21 -0.78 10.77 -12.00
N GLU A 22 -1.38 9.80 -12.67
CA GLU A 22 -0.94 8.38 -12.70
C GLU A 22 0.50 8.22 -13.24
N SER A 23 1.19 9.31 -13.50
CA SER A 23 2.51 9.34 -14.13
C SER A 23 3.66 9.44 -13.15
N THR A 24 3.43 9.75 -11.88
CA THR A 24 4.50 9.91 -10.89
C THR A 24 4.87 8.57 -10.23
N VAL A 25 6.18 8.37 -10.09
CA VAL A 25 6.72 7.25 -9.29
C VAL A 25 6.30 7.45 -7.84
N LEU A 26 5.87 6.37 -7.19
CA LEU A 26 5.52 6.38 -5.77
C LEU A 26 6.74 6.74 -4.91
N SER A 27 6.52 7.47 -3.82
CA SER A 27 7.59 7.73 -2.85
C SER A 27 8.06 6.42 -2.21
N GLN A 28 9.28 6.41 -1.71
CA GLN A 28 9.89 5.25 -1.10
C GLN A 28 9.08 4.71 0.09
N ASP A 29 8.60 5.59 0.97
CA ASP A 29 7.76 5.20 2.11
C ASP A 29 6.42 4.59 1.66
N LYS A 30 5.80 5.18 0.65
CA LYS A 30 4.55 4.65 0.10
C LYS A 30 4.75 3.31 -0.56
N MET A 31 5.85 3.15 -1.31
CA MET A 31 6.22 1.88 -1.93
C MET A 31 6.49 0.80 -0.89
N ALA A 32 7.24 1.11 0.18
CA ALA A 32 7.49 0.21 1.30
C ALA A 32 6.19 -0.20 1.99
N THR A 33 5.26 0.72 2.19
CA THR A 33 3.99 0.43 2.85
C THR A 33 3.09 -0.48 2.00
N ILE A 34 3.00 -0.23 0.70
CA ILE A 34 2.23 -1.08 -0.22
C ILE A 34 2.84 -2.49 -0.29
N LEU A 35 4.17 -2.59 -0.44
CA LEU A 35 4.86 -3.89 -0.48
C LEU A 35 4.69 -4.66 0.83
N TRP A 36 4.72 -3.97 1.97
CA TRP A 36 4.47 -4.58 3.27
C TRP A 36 3.08 -5.21 3.33
N ASP A 37 2.04 -4.47 2.94
CA ASP A 37 0.67 -4.99 2.92
C ASP A 37 0.50 -6.13 1.90
N MET A 38 1.19 -6.07 0.75
CA MET A 38 1.20 -7.18 -0.21
C MET A 38 1.82 -8.45 0.37
N ILE A 39 2.90 -8.35 1.13
CA ILE A 39 3.51 -9.49 1.85
C ILE A 39 2.52 -10.08 2.85
N GLN A 40 1.82 -9.25 3.62
CA GLN A 40 0.83 -9.70 4.60
C GLN A 40 -0.35 -10.44 3.93
N VAL A 41 -0.85 -9.92 2.81
CA VAL A 41 -1.95 -10.59 2.10
C VAL A 41 -1.51 -11.87 1.39
N ASP A 42 -0.26 -11.97 0.97
CA ASP A 42 0.31 -13.22 0.43
C ASP A 42 0.37 -14.32 1.49
N GLU A 43 0.81 -13.98 2.69
CA GLU A 43 0.81 -14.91 3.83
C GLU A 43 -0.61 -15.35 4.15
N LEU A 44 -1.55 -14.42 4.21
CA LEU A 44 -2.97 -14.72 4.46
C LEU A 44 -3.57 -15.64 3.38
N ALA A 45 -3.29 -15.38 2.11
CA ALA A 45 -3.74 -16.22 1.00
C ALA A 45 -3.17 -17.64 1.11
N THR A 46 -1.91 -17.77 1.47
CA THR A 46 -1.23 -19.05 1.67
C THR A 46 -1.83 -19.82 2.84
N LEU A 47 -2.11 -19.18 3.98
CA LEU A 47 -2.75 -19.80 5.15
C LEU A 47 -4.18 -20.28 4.84
N ARG A 48 -4.92 -19.56 4.02
CA ARG A 48 -6.27 -19.96 3.58
C ARG A 48 -6.26 -21.16 2.67
N LEU A 49 -5.20 -21.32 1.86
CA LEU A 49 -4.98 -22.51 1.05
C LEU A 49 -4.83 -23.79 1.87
N VAL A 50 -4.03 -23.70 2.92
CA VAL A 50 -3.80 -24.85 3.82
C VAL A 50 -5.12 -25.32 4.44
N LYS A 51 -6.09 -24.40 4.63
CA LYS A 51 -7.40 -24.72 5.21
C LYS A 51 -8.42 -25.22 4.19
N ASP A 52 -8.30 -24.79 2.93
CA ASP A 52 -9.27 -25.11 1.88
C ASP A 52 -8.58 -25.19 0.51
N SER A 53 -8.12 -26.38 0.18
CA SER A 53 -7.40 -26.70 -1.06
C SER A 53 -8.25 -26.56 -2.34
N ALA A 54 -9.58 -26.39 -2.20
CA ALA A 54 -10.48 -26.19 -3.35
C ALA A 54 -10.49 -24.73 -3.86
N LYS A 55 -9.89 -23.79 -3.10
CA LYS A 55 -9.85 -22.38 -3.49
C LYS A 55 -8.79 -22.11 -4.55
N ASP A 56 -9.16 -21.30 -5.53
CA ASP A 56 -8.21 -20.74 -6.49
C ASP A 56 -7.42 -19.61 -5.84
N VAL A 57 -6.24 -19.96 -5.33
CA VAL A 57 -5.32 -19.05 -4.63
C VAL A 57 -4.86 -17.91 -5.50
N LYS A 58 -4.63 -18.16 -6.77
CA LYS A 58 -4.21 -17.12 -7.71
C LYS A 58 -5.30 -16.04 -7.81
N LYS A 59 -6.54 -16.45 -7.94
CA LYS A 59 -7.69 -15.53 -8.01
C LYS A 59 -7.84 -14.75 -6.70
N GLU A 60 -7.76 -15.41 -5.56
CA GLU A 60 -7.85 -14.77 -4.24
C GLU A 60 -6.72 -13.76 -4.03
N ARG A 61 -5.47 -14.10 -4.37
CA ARG A 61 -4.31 -13.20 -4.28
C ARG A 61 -4.50 -11.95 -5.14
N ILE A 62 -4.97 -12.09 -6.38
CA ILE A 62 -5.25 -10.95 -7.26
C ILE A 62 -6.30 -10.02 -6.62
N GLN A 63 -7.37 -10.58 -6.07
CA GLN A 63 -8.41 -9.78 -5.40
C GLN A 63 -7.88 -9.05 -4.15
N LEU A 64 -7.00 -9.69 -3.39
CA LEU A 64 -6.36 -9.07 -2.23
C LEU A 64 -5.41 -7.94 -2.64
N TYR A 65 -4.63 -8.10 -3.69
CA TYR A 65 -3.78 -7.04 -4.22
C TYR A 65 -4.57 -5.84 -4.70
N GLN A 66 -5.70 -6.06 -5.36
CA GLN A 66 -6.59 -4.96 -5.76
C GLN A 66 -7.11 -4.18 -4.55
N LYS A 67 -7.45 -4.86 -3.44
CA LYS A 67 -7.83 -4.20 -2.18
C LYS A 67 -6.69 -3.38 -1.59
N VAL A 68 -5.45 -3.89 -1.63
CA VAL A 68 -4.26 -3.14 -1.20
C VAL A 68 -4.11 -1.86 -2.04
N PHE A 69 -4.22 -1.95 -3.36
CA PHE A 69 -4.14 -0.77 -4.22
C PHE A 69 -5.24 0.25 -3.93
N GLN A 70 -6.48 -0.20 -3.70
CA GLN A 70 -7.59 0.68 -3.31
C GLN A 70 -7.34 1.36 -1.98
N LEU A 71 -6.86 0.62 -0.96
CA LEU A 71 -6.52 1.15 0.37
C LEU A 71 -5.51 2.28 0.27
N HIS A 72 -4.49 2.08 -0.56
CA HIS A 72 -3.42 3.07 -0.75
C HIS A 72 -3.71 4.11 -1.82
N LYS A 73 -4.92 4.13 -2.40
CA LYS A 73 -5.32 5.08 -3.46
C LYS A 73 -4.28 5.11 -4.59
N THR A 74 -3.85 3.95 -5.03
CA THR A 74 -2.91 3.76 -6.15
C THR A 74 -3.49 2.78 -7.15
N SER A 75 -3.00 2.80 -8.39
CA SER A 75 -3.35 1.81 -9.40
C SER A 75 -2.26 0.75 -9.53
N GLU A 76 -2.62 -0.44 -10.01
CA GLU A 76 -1.66 -1.48 -10.37
C GLU A 76 -0.61 -0.96 -11.37
N LYS A 77 -1.03 -0.15 -12.33
CA LYS A 77 -0.14 0.49 -13.32
C LYS A 77 0.88 1.41 -12.67
N GLN A 78 0.43 2.27 -11.73
CA GLN A 78 1.32 3.18 -11.01
C GLN A 78 2.30 2.40 -10.13
N PHE A 79 1.82 1.36 -9.44
CA PHE A 79 2.66 0.48 -8.64
C PHE A 79 3.72 -0.22 -9.51
N SER A 80 3.32 -0.85 -10.61
CA SER A 80 4.23 -1.57 -11.52
C SER A 80 5.30 -0.64 -12.11
N LYS A 81 4.91 0.57 -12.55
CA LYS A 81 5.84 1.59 -13.02
C LYS A 81 6.85 1.98 -11.94
N SER A 82 6.36 2.19 -10.72
CA SER A 82 7.20 2.55 -9.58
C SER A 82 8.16 1.41 -9.22
N PHE A 83 7.67 0.18 -9.18
CA PHE A 83 8.49 -0.98 -8.89
C PHE A 83 9.61 -1.15 -9.93
N THR A 84 9.30 -0.98 -11.22
CA THR A 84 10.31 -0.99 -12.29
C THR A 84 11.34 0.13 -12.08
N TYR A 85 10.91 1.31 -11.67
CA TYR A 85 11.82 2.41 -11.35
C TYR A 85 12.79 2.02 -10.22
N PHE A 86 12.29 1.50 -9.10
CA PHE A 86 13.12 1.05 -7.98
C PHE A 86 14.07 -0.08 -8.38
N THR A 87 13.61 -1.02 -9.21
CA THR A 87 14.45 -2.13 -9.72
C THR A 87 15.64 -1.61 -10.53
N ASN A 88 15.49 -0.50 -11.25
CA ASN A 88 16.55 0.13 -12.02
C ASN A 88 17.45 1.07 -11.19
N HIS A 89 17.14 1.24 -9.89
CA HIS A 89 17.91 2.06 -8.95
C HIS A 89 18.29 1.22 -7.71
N PRO A 90 19.40 0.47 -7.78
CA PRO A 90 19.77 -0.51 -6.75
C PRO A 90 19.95 0.08 -5.35
N ASP A 91 20.43 1.31 -5.25
CA ASP A 91 20.59 2.06 -4.01
C ASP A 91 19.23 2.32 -3.34
N MET A 92 18.25 2.77 -4.10
CA MET A 92 16.88 2.98 -3.62
C MET A 92 16.19 1.67 -3.27
N MET A 93 16.39 0.63 -4.09
CA MET A 93 15.84 -0.70 -3.82
C MET A 93 16.41 -1.29 -2.55
N LYS A 94 17.71 -1.09 -2.28
CA LYS A 94 18.35 -1.52 -1.02
C LYS A 94 17.65 -0.88 0.18
N VAL A 95 17.47 0.43 0.19
CA VAL A 95 16.81 1.14 1.30
C VAL A 95 15.35 0.67 1.45
N LEU A 96 14.67 0.35 0.35
CA LEU A 96 13.33 -0.22 0.37
C LEU A 96 13.30 -1.57 1.11
N PHE A 97 14.22 -2.47 0.79
CA PHE A 97 14.32 -3.77 1.46
C PHE A 97 14.76 -3.64 2.93
N ASP A 98 15.72 -2.78 3.24
CA ASP A 98 16.13 -2.49 4.62
C ASP A 98 14.93 -2.02 5.46
N THR A 99 14.05 -1.21 4.88
CA THR A 99 12.81 -0.75 5.53
C THR A 99 11.83 -1.89 5.78
N LEU A 100 11.65 -2.79 4.82
CA LEU A 100 10.77 -3.96 4.96
C LEU A 100 11.31 -4.94 6.00
N GLU A 101 12.61 -5.17 6.02
CA GLU A 101 13.28 -6.03 7.01
C GLU A 101 13.11 -5.47 8.43
N ALA A 102 13.32 -4.17 8.62
CA ALA A 102 13.14 -3.50 9.91
C ALA A 102 11.68 -3.61 10.41
N ARG A 103 10.68 -3.48 9.52
CA ARG A 103 9.27 -3.68 9.87
C ARG A 103 9.01 -5.13 10.32
N GLY A 104 9.49 -6.11 9.56
CA GLY A 104 9.34 -7.52 9.91
C GLY A 104 10.01 -7.89 11.23
N ALA A 105 11.20 -7.35 11.51
CA ALA A 105 11.89 -7.55 12.78
C ALA A 105 11.10 -6.96 13.96
N ASN A 106 10.53 -5.77 13.79
CA ASN A 106 9.73 -5.11 14.81
C ASN A 106 8.43 -5.88 15.11
N GLU A 107 7.73 -6.36 14.10
CA GLU A 107 6.51 -7.15 14.30
C GLU A 107 6.78 -8.48 15.00
N ARG A 108 7.87 -9.17 14.66
CA ARG A 108 8.29 -10.38 15.39
C ARG A 108 8.53 -10.07 16.86
N LYS A 109 9.23 -8.97 17.18
CA LYS A 109 9.48 -8.56 18.56
C LYS A 109 8.19 -8.31 19.34
N ILE A 110 7.24 -7.60 18.73
CA ILE A 110 5.94 -7.31 19.36
C ILE A 110 5.17 -8.61 19.59
N SER A 111 5.17 -9.53 18.64
CA SER A 111 4.51 -10.83 18.75
C SER A 111 5.07 -11.68 19.91
N TYR A 112 6.39 -11.70 20.10
CA TYR A 112 7.01 -12.39 21.24
C TYR A 112 6.60 -11.77 22.59
N ILE A 113 6.64 -10.44 22.70
CA ILE A 113 6.28 -9.73 23.93
C ILE A 113 4.81 -9.98 24.30
N SER A 114 3.91 -9.91 23.33
CA SER A 114 2.48 -10.14 23.56
C SER A 114 2.19 -11.58 24.01
N LYS A 115 2.89 -12.56 23.45
CA LYS A 115 2.74 -13.98 23.82
C LYS A 115 3.24 -14.24 25.24
N ASP A 116 4.34 -13.64 25.64
CA ASP A 116 4.90 -13.79 26.99
C ASP A 116 4.01 -13.11 28.06
N SER A 117 3.38 -12.00 27.72
CA SER A 117 2.44 -11.30 28.62
C SER A 117 1.11 -12.04 28.84
N LEU A 118 0.68 -12.88 27.89
CA LEU A 118 -0.53 -13.70 28.00
C LEU A 118 -0.28 -15.03 28.73
N ALA A 119 0.98 -15.41 28.92
CA ALA A 119 1.37 -16.67 29.58
C ALA A 119 1.56 -16.54 31.09
N LYS A 120 1.38 -15.33 31.65
CA LYS A 120 1.41 -15.05 33.10
C LYS A 120 0.01 -14.87 33.66
#